data_f5c0a5239becce90b05064f7b127205b
#
_entry.id   f5c0a5239becce90b05064f7b127205b
#
_cell.length_a   1.000
_cell.length_b   1.000
_cell.length_c   1.000
_cell.angle_alpha   90.00
_cell.angle_beta   90.00
_cell.angle_gamma   90.00
#
_symmetry.space_group_name_H-M   'P 1'
#
loop_
_entity.id
_entity.type
_entity.pdbx_description
1 polymer ?
#
loop_
_entity_poly.entity_id
_entity_poly.type
_entity_poly.pdbx_seq_one_letter_code
_entity_poly.pdbx_strand_id
1 'polypeptide(L)'
;TACGSSAATSAAPAAESTADAAGAPDGDGDPTTLTVAMECAYAPYNWTQSDDSNGAVAIRGSSDYAYGYDVMMAKKIGEALGQQVQIVKLDWDSLIPAVMSGDVDCVIAGQSITAERAAQVDFSNPYYYASIVTLTKKDSAYANAASVADLAGATATSQLGTIWYDTCLPQIENANILPAQETAPAMLVALNSGACDIVVTDRPTAQAALVAYPDFTLLDFGGGDNDFKVSEEDINIGISMKKGNTALQSAINEVLSTMTADDYNAMMDDAISVQLERVILPACPCRFVRQGLRCW
;
A
#
# COMPACT_ATOMS: atom_id res chain seq x y z
N THR A 1 -84.94 0.28 16.85
CA THR A 1 -84.37 1.61 16.65
C THR A 1 -83.46 1.94 17.79
N ALA A 2 -82.17 1.76 17.64
CA ALA A 2 -81.08 2.49 18.33
C ALA A 2 -79.76 2.18 17.70
N CYS A 3 -79.16 3.20 17.11
CA CYS A 3 -77.80 3.17 16.57
C CYS A 3 -76.80 3.10 17.69
N GLY A 4 -75.83 2.19 17.57
CA GLY A 4 -74.59 2.14 18.36
C GLY A 4 -73.43 2.44 17.48
N SER A 5 -72.85 3.62 17.67
CA SER A 5 -71.67 4.09 16.97
C SER A 5 -70.41 3.57 17.71
N SER A 6 -69.62 2.73 17.07
CA SER A 6 -68.30 2.34 17.58
C SER A 6 -67.24 3.17 16.89
N ALA A 7 -66.53 3.96 17.67
CA ALA A 7 -65.38 4.73 17.25
C ALA A 7 -64.19 3.77 17.05
N ALA A 8 -63.69 3.69 15.85
CA ALA A 8 -62.45 3.02 15.53
C ALA A 8 -61.28 3.95 15.79
N THR A 9 -60.46 3.63 16.75
CA THR A 9 -59.20 4.29 17.04
C THR A 9 -58.18 3.87 15.97
N SER A 10 -57.83 4.79 15.10
CA SER A 10 -56.75 4.62 14.11
C SER A 10 -55.40 4.69 14.84
N ALA A 11 -54.73 3.55 14.99
CA ALA A 11 -53.32 3.52 15.34
C ALA A 11 -52.48 3.82 14.09
N ALA A 12 -51.69 4.88 14.15
CA ALA A 12 -50.70 5.18 13.14
C ALA A 12 -49.64 4.07 13.11
N PRO A 13 -49.18 3.63 11.93
CA PRO A 13 -48.08 2.72 11.85
C PRO A 13 -46.80 3.44 12.30
N ALA A 14 -46.05 2.80 13.19
CA ALA A 14 -44.70 3.17 13.54
C ALA A 14 -43.85 3.17 12.26
N ALA A 15 -43.17 4.27 12.01
CA ALA A 15 -42.17 4.34 10.98
C ALA A 15 -41.03 3.37 11.36
N GLU A 16 -41.00 2.22 10.72
CA GLU A 16 -39.79 1.43 10.65
C GLU A 16 -38.75 2.27 9.87
N SER A 17 -37.74 2.73 10.61
CA SER A 17 -36.53 3.24 10.06
C SER A 17 -35.84 2.04 9.36
N THR A 18 -36.09 1.86 8.08
CA THR A 18 -35.20 1.11 7.22
C THR A 18 -33.92 1.90 7.13
N ALA A 19 -32.93 1.56 7.99
CA ALA A 19 -31.57 1.82 7.67
C ALA A 19 -31.35 1.11 6.31
N ASP A 20 -31.21 1.89 5.25
CA ASP A 20 -30.71 1.38 3.98
C ASP A 20 -29.38 0.73 4.30
N ALA A 21 -29.36 -0.61 4.26
CA ALA A 21 -28.13 -1.35 4.26
C ALA A 21 -27.35 -0.87 3.03
N ALA A 22 -26.24 -0.22 3.26
CA ALA A 22 -25.28 0.08 2.21
C ALA A 22 -25.13 -1.21 1.39
N GLY A 23 -25.37 -1.12 0.08
CA GLY A 23 -25.34 -2.29 -0.77
C GLY A 23 -24.05 -3.05 -0.56
N ALA A 24 -24.13 -4.38 -0.53
CA ALA A 24 -22.97 -5.24 -0.42
C ALA A 24 -21.94 -4.81 -1.49
N PRO A 25 -20.66 -4.70 -1.11
CA PRO A 25 -19.63 -4.38 -2.09
C PRO A 25 -19.66 -5.39 -3.24
N ASP A 26 -19.38 -4.90 -4.48
CA ASP A 26 -19.24 -5.74 -5.68
C ASP A 26 -17.90 -6.50 -5.62
N GLY A 27 -17.72 -7.38 -4.66
CA GLY A 27 -16.59 -8.27 -4.49
C GLY A 27 -16.97 -9.72 -4.71
N ASP A 28 -16.46 -10.62 -3.88
CA ASP A 28 -16.84 -12.05 -3.91
C ASP A 28 -18.29 -12.30 -3.47
N GLY A 29 -19.02 -11.23 -3.14
CA GLY A 29 -20.43 -11.26 -2.76
C GLY A 29 -20.71 -11.62 -1.30
N ASP A 30 -19.67 -11.75 -0.47
CA ASP A 30 -19.83 -11.97 0.97
C ASP A 30 -19.93 -10.64 1.72
N PRO A 31 -21.11 -10.23 2.22
CA PRO A 31 -21.29 -8.97 2.91
C PRO A 31 -20.59 -8.90 4.28
N THR A 32 -20.05 -10.00 4.76
CA THR A 32 -19.36 -10.08 6.06
C THR A 32 -17.84 -9.94 5.93
N THR A 33 -17.32 -9.98 4.72
CA THR A 33 -15.89 -10.01 4.42
C THR A 33 -15.53 -8.87 3.48
N LEU A 34 -14.45 -8.15 3.78
CA LEU A 34 -13.78 -7.22 2.88
C LEU A 34 -12.58 -7.93 2.26
N THR A 35 -12.68 -8.28 0.99
CA THR A 35 -11.58 -8.92 0.25
C THR A 35 -10.66 -7.86 -0.33
N VAL A 36 -9.41 -7.86 0.11
CA VAL A 36 -8.40 -6.85 -0.25
C VAL A 36 -7.24 -7.51 -0.99
N ALA A 37 -6.99 -7.10 -2.22
CA ALA A 37 -5.81 -7.57 -2.94
C ALA A 37 -4.59 -6.65 -2.67
N MET A 38 -3.44 -7.28 -2.55
CA MET A 38 -2.13 -6.65 -2.45
C MET A 38 -1.03 -7.60 -2.90
N GLU A 39 0.17 -7.06 -3.19
CA GLU A 39 1.30 -7.86 -3.67
C GLU A 39 1.91 -8.74 -2.57
N CYS A 40 1.83 -8.30 -1.31
CA CYS A 40 2.48 -8.91 -0.15
C CYS A 40 4.00 -9.10 -0.31
N ALA A 41 4.63 -8.25 -1.11
CA ALA A 41 6.06 -8.22 -1.40
C ALA A 41 6.63 -6.80 -1.44
N TYR A 42 5.88 -5.81 -0.97
CA TYR A 42 6.19 -4.39 -1.04
C TYR A 42 6.28 -3.76 0.35
N ALA A 43 7.32 -4.09 1.09
CA ALA A 43 7.57 -3.49 2.42
C ALA A 43 8.04 -2.02 2.30
N PRO A 44 7.62 -1.12 3.19
CA PRO A 44 6.83 -1.32 4.40
C PRO A 44 5.30 -1.28 4.21
N TYR A 45 4.83 -1.13 2.97
CA TYR A 45 3.39 -1.08 2.68
C TYR A 45 2.70 -2.41 2.95
N ASN A 46 3.19 -3.50 2.35
CA ASN A 46 2.65 -4.83 2.57
C ASN A 46 3.72 -5.92 2.32
N TRP A 47 3.80 -6.90 3.21
CA TRP A 47 4.73 -8.03 3.07
C TRP A 47 4.15 -9.33 3.63
N THR A 48 4.73 -10.45 3.19
CA THR A 48 4.40 -11.79 3.69
C THR A 48 5.22 -12.12 4.94
N GLN A 49 4.58 -12.73 5.93
CA GLN A 49 5.21 -13.29 7.13
C GLN A 49 4.60 -14.65 7.51
N SER A 50 5.32 -15.44 8.32
CA SER A 50 4.96 -16.82 8.63
C SER A 50 4.01 -16.97 9.83
N ASP A 51 3.71 -15.91 10.56
CA ASP A 51 2.90 -15.91 11.77
C ASP A 51 1.96 -14.70 11.84
N ASP A 52 1.00 -14.74 12.75
CA ASP A 52 0.01 -13.69 12.98
C ASP A 52 0.48 -12.57 13.92
N SER A 53 1.78 -12.51 14.23
CA SER A 53 2.32 -11.46 15.10
C SER A 53 2.01 -10.06 14.59
N ASN A 54 1.97 -9.09 15.49
CA ASN A 54 1.63 -7.69 15.23
C ASN A 54 0.21 -7.48 14.65
N GLY A 55 -0.63 -8.50 14.66
CA GLY A 55 -1.98 -8.46 14.11
C GLY A 55 -2.01 -8.61 12.60
N ALA A 56 -1.05 -9.36 12.05
CA ALA A 56 -1.07 -9.75 10.63
C ALA A 56 -2.33 -10.54 10.27
N VAL A 57 -2.75 -10.42 9.03
CA VAL A 57 -3.97 -11.03 8.50
C VAL A 57 -3.60 -12.22 7.62
N ALA A 58 -4.32 -13.33 7.78
CA ALA A 58 -4.10 -14.52 6.97
C ALA A 58 -4.29 -14.24 5.48
N ILE A 59 -3.38 -14.77 4.65
CA ILE A 59 -3.48 -14.70 3.20
C ILE A 59 -4.35 -15.84 2.70
N ARG A 60 -5.39 -15.53 1.92
CA ARG A 60 -6.33 -16.52 1.35
C ARG A 60 -5.58 -17.60 0.58
N GLY A 61 -5.82 -18.87 0.95
CA GLY A 61 -5.20 -20.03 0.28
C GLY A 61 -3.73 -20.28 0.62
N SER A 62 -3.17 -19.58 1.62
CA SER A 62 -1.81 -19.76 2.12
C SER A 62 -1.81 -20.07 3.61
N SER A 63 -0.69 -20.60 4.11
CA SER A 63 -0.39 -20.69 5.55
C SER A 63 0.26 -19.42 6.11
N ASP A 64 0.56 -18.47 5.24
CA ASP A 64 1.25 -17.24 5.57
C ASP A 64 0.28 -16.10 5.87
N TYR A 65 0.82 -15.03 6.39
CA TYR A 65 0.09 -13.83 6.79
C TYR A 65 0.67 -12.61 6.09
N ALA A 66 -0.17 -11.60 5.90
CA ALA A 66 0.25 -10.29 5.41
C ALA A 66 0.29 -9.29 6.56
N TYR A 67 1.30 -8.42 6.57
CA TYR A 67 1.39 -7.27 7.44
C TYR A 67 1.97 -6.05 6.70
N GLY A 68 1.86 -4.89 7.31
CA GLY A 68 2.36 -3.61 6.80
C GLY A 68 1.31 -2.51 6.85
N TYR A 69 1.69 -1.35 6.36
CA TYR A 69 0.85 -0.15 6.33
C TYR A 69 -0.52 -0.39 5.67
N ASP A 70 -0.52 -1.06 4.51
CA ASP A 70 -1.74 -1.37 3.76
C ASP A 70 -2.65 -2.34 4.50
N VAL A 71 -2.07 -3.31 5.22
CA VAL A 71 -2.85 -4.25 6.04
C VAL A 71 -3.47 -3.54 7.25
N MET A 72 -2.74 -2.61 7.88
CA MET A 72 -3.29 -1.79 8.95
C MET A 72 -4.43 -0.90 8.45
N MET A 73 -4.30 -0.32 7.25
CA MET A 73 -5.36 0.44 6.61
C MET A 73 -6.58 -0.43 6.29
N ALA A 74 -6.37 -1.61 5.71
CA ALA A 74 -7.43 -2.57 5.43
C ALA A 74 -8.22 -2.94 6.70
N LYS A 75 -7.53 -3.15 7.81
CA LYS A 75 -8.17 -3.46 9.11
C LYS A 75 -9.03 -2.30 9.62
N LYS A 76 -8.53 -1.06 9.52
CA LYS A 76 -9.32 0.13 9.90
C LYS A 76 -10.61 0.25 9.09
N ILE A 77 -10.52 0.01 7.78
CA ILE A 77 -11.67 0.05 6.89
C ILE A 77 -12.64 -1.09 7.22
N GLY A 78 -12.15 -2.33 7.33
CA GLY A 78 -12.97 -3.49 7.68
C GLY A 78 -13.70 -3.31 9.02
N GLU A 79 -13.02 -2.78 10.04
CA GLU A 79 -13.62 -2.48 11.34
C GLU A 79 -14.75 -1.45 11.22
N ALA A 80 -14.55 -0.38 10.47
CA ALA A 80 -15.54 0.66 10.26
C ALA A 80 -16.77 0.15 9.47
N LEU A 81 -16.55 -0.79 8.54
CA LEU A 81 -17.60 -1.44 7.76
C LEU A 81 -18.28 -2.61 8.52
N GLY A 82 -17.75 -3.03 9.67
CA GLY A 82 -18.19 -4.23 10.38
C GLY A 82 -17.88 -5.53 9.64
N GLN A 83 -16.87 -5.53 8.77
CA GLN A 83 -16.45 -6.65 7.94
C GLN A 83 -15.11 -7.23 8.40
N GLN A 84 -14.93 -8.54 8.22
CA GLN A 84 -13.65 -9.18 8.42
C GLN A 84 -12.76 -8.96 7.19
N VAL A 85 -11.48 -8.63 7.41
CA VAL A 85 -10.54 -8.46 6.30
C VAL A 85 -10.00 -9.81 5.88
N GLN A 86 -10.03 -10.07 4.58
CA GLN A 86 -9.37 -11.20 3.94
C GLN A 86 -8.37 -10.69 2.90
N ILE A 87 -7.10 -11.07 3.06
CA ILE A 87 -6.05 -10.65 2.12
C ILE A 87 -5.93 -11.66 0.98
N VAL A 88 -5.90 -11.13 -0.25
CA VAL A 88 -5.65 -11.87 -1.49
C VAL A 88 -4.30 -11.42 -2.04
N LYS A 89 -3.33 -12.34 -2.05
CA LYS A 89 -2.01 -12.07 -2.61
C LYS A 89 -2.04 -12.29 -4.12
N LEU A 90 -1.65 -11.26 -4.88
CA LEU A 90 -1.57 -11.29 -6.35
C LEU A 90 -0.27 -10.62 -6.80
N ASP A 91 0.18 -10.98 -8.01
CA ASP A 91 1.26 -10.24 -8.66
C ASP A 91 0.78 -8.82 -9.02
N TRP A 92 1.71 -7.86 -9.06
CA TRP A 92 1.42 -6.44 -9.28
C TRP A 92 0.48 -6.18 -10.46
N ASP A 93 0.79 -6.77 -11.63
CA ASP A 93 0.01 -6.58 -12.86
C ASP A 93 -1.39 -7.21 -12.81
N SER A 94 -1.65 -8.07 -11.84
CA SER A 94 -2.95 -8.73 -11.64
C SER A 94 -3.91 -7.96 -10.74
N LEU A 95 -3.43 -6.94 -10.01
CA LEU A 95 -4.23 -6.22 -9.02
C LEU A 95 -5.41 -5.47 -9.65
N ILE A 96 -5.17 -4.64 -10.67
CA ILE A 96 -6.22 -3.89 -11.36
C ILE A 96 -7.20 -4.83 -12.08
N PRO A 97 -6.76 -5.85 -12.85
CA PRO A 97 -7.66 -6.85 -13.41
C PRO A 97 -8.57 -7.53 -12.39
N ALA A 98 -8.05 -7.89 -11.21
CA ALA A 98 -8.84 -8.58 -10.18
C ALA A 98 -9.96 -7.69 -9.60
N VAL A 99 -9.71 -6.41 -9.38
CA VAL A 99 -10.77 -5.49 -8.91
C VAL A 99 -11.76 -5.16 -10.02
N MET A 100 -11.32 -5.09 -11.27
CA MET A 100 -12.22 -4.88 -12.42
C MET A 100 -13.18 -6.03 -12.63
N SER A 101 -12.72 -7.28 -12.48
CA SER A 101 -13.56 -8.49 -12.58
C SER A 101 -14.52 -8.63 -11.39
N GLY A 102 -14.19 -8.05 -10.23
CA GLY A 102 -14.92 -8.22 -8.99
C GLY A 102 -14.49 -9.46 -8.19
N ASP A 103 -13.30 -10.01 -8.46
CA ASP A 103 -12.72 -11.11 -7.68
C ASP A 103 -12.30 -10.65 -6.27
N VAL A 104 -12.12 -9.34 -6.11
CA VAL A 104 -11.85 -8.67 -4.85
C VAL A 104 -12.64 -7.36 -4.77
N ASP A 105 -12.92 -6.90 -3.55
CA ASP A 105 -13.65 -5.65 -3.32
C ASP A 105 -12.80 -4.42 -3.62
N CYS A 106 -11.54 -4.45 -3.20
CA CYS A 106 -10.61 -3.34 -3.42
C CYS A 106 -9.15 -3.82 -3.46
N VAL A 107 -8.29 -2.92 -3.92
CA VAL A 107 -6.83 -3.06 -3.88
C VAL A 107 -6.27 -2.00 -2.95
N ILE A 108 -5.49 -2.43 -1.95
CA ILE A 108 -4.71 -1.56 -1.07
C ILE A 108 -3.26 -2.05 -1.17
N ALA A 109 -2.47 -1.38 -2.01
CA ALA A 109 -1.16 -1.89 -2.42
C ALA A 109 -0.15 -0.79 -2.74
N GLY A 110 -0.24 0.37 -2.09
CA GLY A 110 0.67 1.47 -2.39
C GLY A 110 0.53 2.02 -3.81
N GLN A 111 -0.64 1.89 -4.44
CA GLN A 111 -0.85 2.28 -5.83
C GLN A 111 -1.04 3.79 -6.00
N SER A 112 -0.25 4.41 -6.89
CA SER A 112 -0.47 5.80 -7.32
C SER A 112 -1.80 5.94 -8.08
N ILE A 113 -2.48 7.07 -7.86
CA ILE A 113 -3.73 7.45 -8.55
C ILE A 113 -3.37 8.05 -9.92
N THR A 114 -2.87 7.24 -10.84
CA THR A 114 -2.54 7.73 -12.18
C THR A 114 -3.79 7.87 -13.05
N ALA A 115 -3.77 8.81 -14.00
CA ALA A 115 -4.87 9.00 -14.95
C ALA A 115 -5.19 7.71 -15.74
N GLU A 116 -4.16 6.91 -16.06
CA GLU A 116 -4.33 5.63 -16.76
C GLU A 116 -5.13 4.64 -15.91
N ARG A 117 -4.78 4.49 -14.62
CA ARG A 117 -5.50 3.60 -13.69
C ARG A 117 -6.91 4.12 -13.40
N ALA A 118 -7.05 5.44 -13.19
CA ALA A 118 -8.35 6.07 -12.95
C ALA A 118 -9.31 5.96 -14.15
N ALA A 119 -8.81 5.73 -15.36
CA ALA A 119 -9.66 5.40 -16.50
C ALA A 119 -10.32 4.01 -16.37
N GLN A 120 -9.70 3.08 -15.65
CA GLN A 120 -10.12 1.68 -15.54
C GLN A 120 -10.89 1.38 -14.24
N VAL A 121 -10.51 2.01 -13.12
CA VAL A 121 -11.05 1.78 -11.77
C VAL A 121 -11.40 3.12 -11.12
N ASP A 122 -12.16 3.09 -10.02
CA ASP A 122 -12.34 4.24 -9.15
C ASP A 122 -11.34 4.17 -7.98
N PHE A 123 -10.95 5.33 -7.47
CA PHE A 123 -10.05 5.46 -6.34
C PHE A 123 -10.72 6.16 -5.15
N SER A 124 -10.28 5.83 -3.96
CA SER A 124 -10.53 6.64 -2.77
C SER A 124 -9.80 7.98 -2.84
N ASN A 125 -10.07 8.86 -1.87
CA ASN A 125 -9.13 9.91 -1.52
C ASN A 125 -7.76 9.30 -1.20
N PRO A 126 -6.65 10.06 -1.36
CA PRO A 126 -5.34 9.58 -0.98
C PRO A 126 -5.28 9.14 0.49
N TYR A 127 -4.65 8.00 0.75
CA TYR A 127 -4.36 7.52 2.10
C TYR A 127 -2.86 7.59 2.44
N TYR A 128 -2.04 7.99 1.48
CA TYR A 128 -0.64 8.32 1.67
C TYR A 128 -0.14 9.23 0.55
N TYR A 129 0.88 10.03 0.84
CA TYR A 129 1.56 10.90 -0.13
C TYR A 129 3.03 10.48 -0.19
N ALA A 130 3.42 9.80 -1.26
CA ALA A 130 4.77 9.33 -1.42
C ALA A 130 5.68 10.43 -2.00
N SER A 131 6.91 10.51 -1.52
CA SER A 131 7.98 11.25 -2.20
C SER A 131 8.87 10.29 -2.97
N ILE A 132 9.23 10.69 -4.19
CA ILE A 132 10.13 9.90 -5.04
C ILE A 132 11.57 10.15 -4.60
N VAL A 133 12.34 9.09 -4.50
CA VAL A 133 13.76 9.13 -4.15
C VAL A 133 14.57 8.14 -4.99
N THR A 134 15.87 8.28 -4.99
CA THR A 134 16.80 7.36 -5.65
C THR A 134 17.64 6.65 -4.61
N LEU A 135 17.86 5.35 -4.79
CA LEU A 135 18.85 4.59 -4.04
C LEU A 135 20.06 4.29 -4.91
N THR A 136 21.25 4.38 -4.32
CA THR A 136 22.51 3.95 -4.91
C THR A 136 23.40 3.35 -3.82
N LYS A 137 24.56 2.79 -4.19
CA LYS A 137 25.55 2.33 -3.23
C LYS A 137 26.43 3.49 -2.75
N LYS A 138 26.89 3.43 -1.51
CA LYS A 138 27.78 4.45 -0.90
C LYS A 138 29.11 4.64 -1.65
N ASP A 139 29.59 3.59 -2.31
CA ASP A 139 30.81 3.59 -3.11
C ASP A 139 30.57 3.88 -4.61
N SER A 140 29.31 4.11 -5.01
CA SER A 140 28.93 4.47 -6.37
C SER A 140 29.44 5.87 -6.76
N ALA A 141 29.71 6.05 -8.06
CA ALA A 141 30.00 7.36 -8.63
C ALA A 141 28.85 8.36 -8.41
N TYR A 142 27.64 7.88 -8.20
CA TYR A 142 26.44 8.66 -8.01
C TYR A 142 26.07 8.94 -6.53
N ALA A 143 26.88 8.45 -5.58
CA ALA A 143 26.57 8.54 -4.14
C ALA A 143 26.37 9.98 -3.60
N ASN A 144 26.90 10.97 -4.31
CA ASN A 144 26.81 12.38 -3.92
C ASN A 144 25.98 13.21 -4.92
N ALA A 145 25.17 12.58 -5.77
CA ALA A 145 24.28 13.28 -6.68
C ALA A 145 23.30 14.17 -5.90
N ALA A 146 23.13 15.40 -6.32
CA ALA A 146 22.27 16.41 -5.71
C ALA A 146 21.07 16.79 -6.60
N SER A 147 21.00 16.21 -7.79
CA SER A 147 19.93 16.41 -8.76
C SER A 147 19.78 15.22 -9.69
N VAL A 148 18.64 15.15 -10.39
CA VAL A 148 18.42 14.16 -11.48
C VAL A 148 19.48 14.33 -12.59
N ALA A 149 19.94 15.55 -12.85
CA ALA A 149 20.98 15.80 -13.85
C ALA A 149 22.33 15.12 -13.49
N ASP A 150 22.65 14.99 -12.21
CA ASP A 150 23.89 14.33 -11.75
C ASP A 150 23.84 12.80 -11.94
N LEU A 151 22.69 12.24 -12.27
CA LEU A 151 22.50 10.83 -12.58
C LEU A 151 22.76 10.48 -14.05
N ALA A 152 23.14 11.46 -14.86
CA ALA A 152 23.36 11.28 -16.30
C ALA A 152 24.27 10.09 -16.60
N GLY A 153 23.86 9.22 -17.53
CA GLY A 153 24.60 8.03 -17.95
C GLY A 153 24.51 6.84 -16.98
N ALA A 154 23.79 6.94 -15.88
CA ALA A 154 23.64 5.83 -14.94
C ALA A 154 22.95 4.61 -15.57
N THR A 155 23.38 3.41 -15.17
CA THR A 155 22.63 2.18 -15.41
C THR A 155 21.53 2.08 -14.35
N ALA A 156 20.27 2.08 -14.79
CA ALA A 156 19.13 2.22 -13.91
C ALA A 156 18.05 1.17 -14.14
N THR A 157 17.33 0.79 -13.10
CA THR A 157 16.10 0.00 -13.18
C THR A 157 15.13 0.43 -12.10
N SER A 158 13.89 -0.05 -12.19
CA SER A 158 12.88 0.08 -11.13
C SER A 158 11.83 -1.02 -11.30
N GLN A 159 10.76 -0.97 -10.50
CA GLN A 159 9.68 -1.94 -10.57
C GLN A 159 8.80 -1.69 -11.80
N LEU A 160 8.39 -2.78 -12.45
CA LEU A 160 7.50 -2.81 -13.62
C LEU A 160 6.16 -2.14 -13.31
N GLY A 161 5.63 -1.38 -14.29
CA GLY A 161 4.30 -0.77 -14.21
C GLY A 161 4.17 0.29 -13.11
N THR A 162 5.28 0.91 -12.72
CA THR A 162 5.30 2.01 -11.75
C THR A 162 5.73 3.31 -12.41
N ILE A 163 5.29 4.45 -11.84
CA ILE A 163 5.75 5.78 -12.27
C ILE A 163 7.29 5.92 -12.16
N TRP A 164 7.91 5.16 -11.28
CA TRP A 164 9.36 5.18 -11.10
C TRP A 164 10.08 4.72 -12.37
N TYR A 165 9.59 3.62 -12.97
CA TYR A 165 10.15 3.07 -14.18
C TYR A 165 9.70 3.85 -15.41
N ASP A 166 8.39 4.09 -15.55
CA ASP A 166 7.79 4.60 -16.79
C ASP A 166 7.93 6.12 -16.93
N THR A 167 7.95 6.86 -15.80
CA THR A 167 7.97 8.33 -15.79
C THR A 167 9.29 8.89 -15.32
N CYS A 168 9.91 8.35 -14.26
CA CYS A 168 11.12 8.93 -13.66
C CYS A 168 12.38 8.53 -14.40
N LEU A 169 12.62 7.24 -14.69
CA LEU A 169 13.86 6.81 -15.33
C LEU A 169 14.11 7.48 -16.69
N PRO A 170 13.10 7.69 -17.58
CA PRO A 170 13.32 8.38 -18.85
C PRO A 170 13.78 9.85 -18.73
N GLN A 171 13.66 10.47 -17.56
CA GLN A 171 14.13 11.83 -17.32
C GLN A 171 15.63 11.92 -17.05
N ILE A 172 16.29 10.79 -16.82
CA ILE A 172 17.75 10.76 -16.58
C ILE A 172 18.46 10.78 -17.93
N GLU A 173 19.24 11.82 -18.17
CA GLU A 173 19.93 12.02 -19.45
C GLU A 173 20.88 10.86 -19.75
N ASN A 174 20.76 10.26 -20.95
CA ASN A 174 21.61 9.16 -21.41
C ASN A 174 21.66 7.93 -20.48
N ALA A 175 20.66 7.73 -19.64
CA ALA A 175 20.60 6.55 -18.78
C ALA A 175 20.56 5.25 -19.60
N ASN A 176 21.28 4.24 -19.12
CA ASN A 176 21.15 2.85 -19.59
C ASN A 176 20.01 2.17 -18.79
N ILE A 177 18.77 2.28 -19.26
CA ILE A 177 17.61 1.73 -18.57
C ILE A 177 17.55 0.22 -18.85
N LEU A 178 17.74 -0.58 -17.80
CA LEU A 178 17.62 -2.04 -17.84
C LEU A 178 16.16 -2.46 -17.85
N PRO A 179 15.83 -3.71 -18.20
CA PRO A 179 14.48 -4.25 -18.05
C PRO A 179 13.94 -4.03 -16.63
N ALA A 180 12.67 -3.69 -16.53
CA ALA A 180 12.00 -3.50 -15.26
C ALA A 180 12.01 -4.78 -14.41
N GLN A 181 11.98 -4.62 -13.10
CA GLN A 181 11.93 -5.71 -12.15
C GLN A 181 10.47 -6.00 -11.76
N GLU A 182 10.13 -7.26 -11.61
CA GLU A 182 8.74 -7.66 -11.30
C GLU A 182 8.28 -7.19 -9.91
N THR A 183 9.22 -7.10 -8.95
CA THR A 183 8.90 -6.74 -7.55
C THR A 183 9.92 -5.75 -6.98
N ALA A 184 9.52 -5.01 -5.95
CA ALA A 184 10.42 -4.11 -5.23
C ALA A 184 11.64 -4.84 -4.62
N PRO A 185 11.53 -6.03 -3.99
CA PRO A 185 12.69 -6.80 -3.57
C PRO A 185 13.65 -7.16 -4.71
N ALA A 186 13.14 -7.54 -5.90
CA ALA A 186 13.98 -7.85 -7.06
C ALA A 186 14.77 -6.61 -7.52
N MET A 187 14.14 -5.44 -7.52
CA MET A 187 14.78 -4.15 -7.79
C MET A 187 15.93 -3.87 -6.81
N LEU A 188 15.71 -4.07 -5.51
CA LEU A 188 16.76 -3.87 -4.49
C LEU A 188 17.92 -4.89 -4.63
N VAL A 189 17.60 -6.13 -4.99
CA VAL A 189 18.62 -7.16 -5.30
C VAL A 189 19.46 -6.77 -6.52
N ALA A 190 18.86 -6.20 -7.57
CA ALA A 190 19.57 -5.71 -8.74
C ALA A 190 20.60 -4.63 -8.37
N LEU A 191 20.21 -3.66 -7.52
CA LEU A 191 21.13 -2.64 -7.00
C LEU A 191 22.22 -3.28 -6.12
N ASN A 192 21.85 -4.17 -5.20
CA ASN A 192 22.79 -4.81 -4.28
C ASN A 192 23.86 -5.62 -5.01
N SER A 193 23.47 -6.34 -6.05
CA SER A 193 24.41 -7.14 -6.87
C SER A 193 25.32 -6.31 -7.77
N GLY A 194 25.02 -5.00 -7.93
CA GLY A 194 25.74 -4.14 -8.87
C GLY A 194 25.33 -4.34 -10.33
N ALA A 195 24.17 -4.95 -10.59
CA ALA A 195 23.60 -5.03 -11.93
C ALA A 195 23.17 -3.65 -12.46
N CYS A 196 22.81 -2.73 -11.57
CA CYS A 196 22.54 -1.33 -11.88
C CYS A 196 23.26 -0.41 -10.88
N ASP A 197 23.42 0.86 -11.24
CA ASP A 197 24.04 1.88 -10.41
C ASP A 197 23.03 2.53 -9.46
N ILE A 198 21.79 2.66 -9.93
CA ILE A 198 20.70 3.32 -9.22
C ILE A 198 19.37 2.60 -9.40
N VAL A 199 18.47 2.79 -8.44
CA VAL A 199 17.05 2.47 -8.56
C VAL A 199 16.21 3.65 -8.07
N VAL A 200 15.07 3.91 -8.70
CA VAL A 200 14.11 4.94 -8.27
C VAL A 200 12.96 4.24 -7.55
N THR A 201 12.53 4.78 -6.43
CA THR A 201 11.43 4.25 -5.61
C THR A 201 10.82 5.36 -4.74
N ASP A 202 9.87 5.02 -3.86
CA ASP A 202 9.37 5.93 -2.85
C ASP A 202 10.25 5.94 -1.59
N ARG A 203 10.09 6.99 -0.79
CA ARG A 203 10.86 7.18 0.44
C ARG A 203 10.65 6.08 1.48
N PRO A 204 9.43 5.61 1.83
CA PRO A 204 9.25 4.53 2.80
C PRO A 204 10.00 3.26 2.41
N THR A 205 9.88 2.83 1.15
CA THR A 205 10.61 1.67 0.61
C THR A 205 12.12 1.86 0.68
N ALA A 206 12.60 3.06 0.33
CA ALA A 206 14.02 3.38 0.43
C ALA A 206 14.53 3.35 1.88
N GLN A 207 13.78 3.93 2.82
CA GLN A 207 14.14 3.90 4.25
C GLN A 207 14.22 2.48 4.79
N ALA A 208 13.25 1.65 4.45
CA ALA A 208 13.26 0.23 4.80
C ALA A 208 14.45 -0.51 4.17
N ALA A 209 14.80 -0.19 2.92
CA ALA A 209 15.93 -0.77 2.23
C ALA A 209 17.28 -0.42 2.87
N LEU A 210 17.46 0.80 3.41
CA LEU A 210 18.70 1.20 4.07
C LEU A 210 19.05 0.34 5.30
N VAL A 211 18.05 -0.28 5.91
CA VAL A 211 18.28 -1.18 7.05
C VAL A 211 18.70 -2.57 6.57
N ALA A 212 18.04 -3.07 5.52
CA ALA A 212 18.37 -4.37 4.93
C ALA A 212 19.72 -4.35 4.19
N TYR A 213 20.09 -3.20 3.64
CA TYR A 213 21.28 -2.98 2.84
C TYR A 213 22.08 -1.77 3.36
N PRO A 214 22.91 -1.94 4.40
CA PRO A 214 23.65 -0.83 5.04
C PRO A 214 24.62 -0.08 4.10
N ASP A 215 24.96 -0.70 2.98
CA ASP A 215 25.85 -0.08 1.96
C ASP A 215 25.09 0.81 0.96
N PHE A 216 23.76 0.89 1.08
CA PHE A 216 22.98 1.82 0.28
C PHE A 216 23.02 3.23 0.86
N THR A 217 22.79 4.19 0.00
CA THR A 217 22.51 5.59 0.35
C THR A 217 21.28 6.09 -0.40
N LEU A 218 20.49 6.90 0.27
CA LEU A 218 19.31 7.54 -0.27
C LEU A 218 19.68 8.92 -0.80
N LEU A 219 19.32 9.19 -2.04
CA LEU A 219 19.42 10.48 -2.69
C LEU A 219 18.03 11.10 -2.74
N ASP A 220 17.87 12.22 -2.08
CA ASP A 220 16.65 13.02 -2.04
C ASP A 220 16.95 14.39 -2.64
N PHE A 221 16.31 14.68 -3.76
CA PHE A 221 16.56 15.93 -4.48
C PHE A 221 15.66 17.07 -4.02
N GLY A 222 14.79 16.83 -3.04
CA GLY A 222 14.04 17.86 -2.32
C GLY A 222 12.92 18.54 -3.11
N GLY A 223 12.53 17.98 -4.24
CA GLY A 223 11.53 18.56 -5.13
C GLY A 223 12.07 19.72 -5.99
N GLY A 224 11.18 20.36 -6.72
CA GLY A 224 11.51 21.51 -7.57
C GLY A 224 12.32 21.16 -8.82
N ASP A 225 13.23 22.03 -9.23
CA ASP A 225 13.92 21.90 -10.53
C ASP A 225 15.01 20.82 -10.53
N ASN A 226 15.48 20.40 -9.38
CA ASN A 226 16.52 19.39 -9.23
C ASN A 226 15.98 17.96 -9.21
N ASP A 227 14.65 17.79 -9.06
CA ASP A 227 13.99 16.50 -8.86
C ASP A 227 13.27 16.02 -10.12
N PHE A 228 12.81 14.78 -10.07
CA PHE A 228 11.93 14.21 -11.09
C PHE A 228 10.65 15.03 -11.24
N LYS A 229 10.25 15.26 -12.48
CA LYS A 229 9.00 15.93 -12.80
C LYS A 229 7.87 14.91 -12.82
N VAL A 230 7.13 14.87 -11.74
CA VAL A 230 5.93 14.03 -11.56
C VAL A 230 4.75 14.92 -11.16
N SER A 231 3.53 14.52 -11.50
CA SER A 231 2.34 15.23 -11.05
C SER A 231 2.04 14.89 -9.59
N GLU A 232 1.26 15.74 -8.91
CA GLU A 232 0.75 15.40 -7.58
C GLU A 232 -0.09 14.12 -7.60
N GLU A 233 -0.83 13.87 -8.68
CA GLU A 233 -1.65 12.67 -8.86
C GLU A 233 -0.78 11.41 -8.90
N ASP A 234 0.40 11.49 -9.50
CA ASP A 234 1.32 10.35 -9.62
C ASP A 234 1.93 9.94 -8.27
N ILE A 235 2.05 10.85 -7.31
CA ILE A 235 2.59 10.57 -5.97
C ILE A 235 1.51 10.31 -4.91
N ASN A 236 0.24 10.59 -5.21
CA ASN A 236 -0.88 10.29 -4.34
C ASN A 236 -1.17 8.78 -4.38
N ILE A 237 -1.22 8.15 -3.21
CA ILE A 237 -1.50 6.72 -3.06
C ILE A 237 -2.97 6.55 -2.67
N GLY A 238 -3.72 5.79 -3.46
CA GLY A 238 -5.15 5.57 -3.28
C GLY A 238 -5.54 4.10 -3.24
N ILE A 239 -6.73 3.85 -2.69
CA ILE A 239 -7.35 2.53 -2.67
C ILE A 239 -8.20 2.40 -3.93
N SER A 240 -7.90 1.42 -4.77
CA SER A 240 -8.67 1.21 -6.00
C SER A 240 -9.81 0.21 -5.81
N MET A 241 -10.92 0.45 -6.47
CA MET A 241 -12.12 -0.38 -6.46
C MET A 241 -12.77 -0.41 -7.82
N LYS A 242 -13.68 -1.35 -8.03
CA LYS A 242 -14.39 -1.48 -9.29
C LYS A 242 -15.09 -0.18 -9.66
N LYS A 243 -15.01 0.18 -10.92
CA LYS A 243 -15.59 1.42 -11.43
C LYS A 243 -17.11 1.45 -11.22
N GLY A 244 -17.58 2.54 -10.60
CA GLY A 244 -18.98 2.73 -10.26
C GLY A 244 -19.38 2.19 -8.88
N ASN A 245 -18.47 1.58 -8.11
CA ASN A 245 -18.75 1.17 -6.73
C ASN A 245 -18.67 2.38 -5.77
N THR A 246 -19.61 3.30 -5.94
CA THR A 246 -19.66 4.56 -5.17
C THR A 246 -19.97 4.34 -3.69
N ALA A 247 -20.66 3.24 -3.35
CA ALA A 247 -20.97 2.91 -1.96
C ALA A 247 -19.69 2.58 -1.18
N LEU A 248 -18.83 1.69 -1.72
CA LEU A 248 -17.56 1.35 -1.10
C LEU A 248 -16.62 2.57 -1.09
N GLN A 249 -16.56 3.33 -2.19
CA GLN A 249 -15.76 4.55 -2.27
C GLN A 249 -16.13 5.55 -1.17
N SER A 250 -17.42 5.79 -0.98
CA SER A 250 -17.91 6.73 0.04
C SER A 250 -17.59 6.25 1.44
N ALA A 251 -17.78 4.96 1.72
CA ALA A 251 -17.50 4.36 3.01
C ALA A 251 -15.98 4.41 3.35
N ILE A 252 -15.12 4.09 2.39
CA ILE A 252 -13.66 4.21 2.55
C ILE A 252 -13.30 5.69 2.81
N ASN A 253 -13.82 6.62 2.01
CA ASN A 253 -13.51 8.04 2.16
C ASN A 253 -14.00 8.61 3.50
N GLU A 254 -15.10 8.10 4.06
CA GLU A 254 -15.55 8.46 5.40
C GLU A 254 -14.51 8.05 6.45
N VAL A 255 -13.97 6.83 6.38
CA VAL A 255 -12.87 6.37 7.25
C VAL A 255 -11.65 7.27 7.12
N LEU A 256 -11.19 7.51 5.87
CA LEU A 256 -10.01 8.33 5.62
C LEU A 256 -10.18 9.77 6.13
N SER A 257 -11.39 10.32 6.07
CA SER A 257 -11.69 11.68 6.56
C SER A 257 -11.54 11.85 8.07
N THR A 258 -11.55 10.75 8.83
CA THR A 258 -11.34 10.77 10.29
C THR A 258 -9.86 10.78 10.67
N MET A 259 -8.96 10.55 9.71
CA MET A 259 -7.51 10.43 9.93
C MET A 259 -6.81 11.73 9.60
N THR A 260 -5.78 12.05 10.38
CA THR A 260 -4.90 13.19 10.18
C THR A 260 -3.60 12.76 9.47
N ALA A 261 -2.82 13.72 8.99
CA ALA A 261 -1.48 13.44 8.44
C ALA A 261 -0.57 12.74 9.46
N ASP A 262 -0.69 13.09 10.75
CA ASP A 262 0.08 12.47 11.82
C ASP A 262 -0.33 10.99 12.03
N ASP A 263 -1.62 10.66 11.87
CA ASP A 263 -2.09 9.27 11.95
C ASP A 263 -1.49 8.42 10.81
N TYR A 264 -1.47 8.94 9.59
CA TYR A 264 -0.85 8.25 8.44
C TYR A 264 0.65 8.03 8.64
N ASN A 265 1.36 9.06 9.10
CA ASN A 265 2.80 8.97 9.35
C ASN A 265 3.11 8.00 10.49
N ALA A 266 2.36 8.04 11.59
CA ALA A 266 2.53 7.12 12.71
C ALA A 266 2.32 5.66 12.29
N MET A 267 1.33 5.38 11.43
CA MET A 267 1.11 4.03 10.90
C MET A 267 2.27 3.58 10.01
N MET A 268 2.84 4.47 9.20
CA MET A 268 3.99 4.14 8.35
C MET A 268 5.25 3.88 9.19
N ASP A 269 5.50 4.71 10.20
CA ASP A 269 6.62 4.55 11.12
C ASP A 269 6.51 3.23 11.90
N ASP A 270 5.31 2.84 12.31
CA ASP A 270 5.05 1.56 12.96
C ASP A 270 5.34 0.38 12.02
N ALA A 271 4.87 0.45 10.77
CA ALA A 271 5.17 -0.57 9.75
C ALA A 271 6.68 -0.72 9.52
N ILE A 272 7.40 0.39 9.37
CA ILE A 272 8.86 0.40 9.21
C ILE A 272 9.53 -0.24 10.44
N SER A 273 9.12 0.12 11.65
CA SER A 273 9.74 -0.40 12.88
C SER A 273 9.57 -1.91 13.02
N VAL A 274 8.39 -2.44 12.71
CA VAL A 274 8.11 -3.89 12.75
C VAL A 274 8.91 -4.64 11.69
N GLN A 275 9.05 -4.07 10.48
CA GLN A 275 9.89 -4.66 9.45
C GLN A 275 11.34 -4.74 9.89
N LEU A 276 11.88 -3.69 10.53
CA LEU A 276 13.24 -3.62 11.03
C LEU A 276 13.55 -4.72 12.05
N GLU A 277 12.66 -4.97 13.00
CA GLU A 277 12.82 -6.04 13.97
C GLU A 277 12.96 -7.42 13.31
N ARG A 278 12.28 -7.66 12.21
CA ARG A 278 12.33 -8.91 11.45
C ARG A 278 13.60 -9.09 10.61
N VAL A 279 14.15 -7.99 10.10
CA VAL A 279 15.40 -8.02 9.31
C VAL A 279 16.63 -8.14 10.22
N ILE A 280 16.60 -7.48 11.40
CA ILE A 280 17.72 -7.48 12.37
C ILE A 280 17.74 -8.77 13.19
N LEU A 281 16.61 -9.49 13.32
CA LEU A 281 16.50 -10.74 14.07
C LEU A 281 16.19 -11.95 13.16
N PRO A 282 17.02 -12.30 12.16
CA PRO A 282 16.85 -13.56 11.47
C PRO A 282 17.24 -14.68 12.41
N ALA A 283 16.23 -15.40 12.94
CA ALA A 283 16.33 -16.71 13.52
C ALA A 283 17.52 -16.93 14.47
N CYS A 284 17.62 -16.17 15.54
CA CYS A 284 18.32 -16.68 16.71
C CYS A 284 17.36 -17.64 17.44
N PRO A 285 17.62 -18.96 17.53
CA PRO A 285 16.73 -19.91 18.22
C PRO A 285 16.72 -19.74 19.75
N CYS A 286 17.28 -18.66 20.26
CA CYS A 286 17.30 -18.32 21.67
C CYS A 286 16.20 -17.28 21.93
N ARG A 287 15.07 -17.72 22.50
CA ARG A 287 14.10 -16.86 23.17
C ARG A 287 14.87 -15.94 24.13
N PHE A 288 14.97 -14.65 23.79
CA PHE A 288 15.36 -13.63 24.76
C PHE A 288 14.23 -13.48 25.78
N VAL A 289 14.34 -14.22 26.87
CA VAL A 289 13.64 -13.88 28.09
C VAL A 289 14.25 -12.55 28.56
N ARG A 290 13.39 -11.53 28.66
CA ARG A 290 13.72 -10.28 29.39
C ARG A 290 14.13 -10.61 30.80
N GLN A 291 15.40 -10.88 31.01
CA GLN A 291 16.10 -10.78 32.30
C GLN A 291 17.61 -10.91 32.05
N GLY A 292 18.32 -9.84 32.37
CA GLY A 292 19.70 -9.74 32.85
C GLY A 292 20.77 -10.60 32.18
N LEU A 293 21.60 -9.93 31.39
CA LEU A 293 22.93 -10.33 30.94
C LEU A 293 23.61 -11.43 31.76
N ARG A 294 24.09 -12.46 31.07
CA ARG A 294 25.49 -12.98 31.17
C ARG A 294 25.74 -13.92 29.98
N CYS A 295 26.61 -13.49 29.06
CA CYS A 295 27.30 -14.39 28.13
C CYS A 295 28.45 -15.08 28.86
N TRP A 296 28.57 -16.36 28.63
CA TRP A 296 29.82 -17.12 28.74
C TRP A 296 30.19 -17.59 27.38
#